data_5186231ba88265eb1aad8ded0619ef31
#
_entry.id   5186231ba88265eb1aad8ded0619ef31
#
_cell.length_a   1.000
_cell.length_b   1.000
_cell.length_c   1.000
_cell.angle_alpha   90.00
_cell.angle_beta   90.00
_cell.angle_gamma   90.00
#
_symmetry.space_group_name_H-M   'P 1'
#
loop_
_entity.id
_entity.type
_entity.pdbx_description
1 polymer ?
#
loop_
_entity_poly.entity_id
_entity_poly.type
_entity_poly.pdbx_seq_one_letter_code
_entity_poly.pdbx_strand_id
1 'polypeptide(L)'
;MSQKVLVYVDGSCRGNPGPGGWAAVLQCGEREKELVGGEDQTTNNRMELTAVIEGLKALKRRCQVTVVTDSQYVATMLNGGRAKANLDLVQQLRQLMQQHEVTVEQVQAHSGHPLNERCDRLAQTQAIHRRTGQRLQQDIAAAWGAK
;
A
#
# COMPACT_ATOMS: atom_id res chain seq x y z
N MET A 1 -25.20 0.61 -12.54
CA MET A 1 -23.95 1.07 -13.14
C MET A 1 -22.83 1.02 -12.12
N SER A 2 -21.67 0.58 -12.54
CA SER A 2 -20.50 0.53 -11.65
C SER A 2 -19.94 1.92 -11.45
N GLN A 3 -19.56 2.24 -10.20
CA GLN A 3 -18.89 3.49 -9.89
C GLN A 3 -17.45 3.44 -10.35
N LYS A 4 -16.94 4.59 -10.78
CA LYS A 4 -15.53 4.76 -11.13
C LYS A 4 -14.76 5.27 -9.91
N VAL A 5 -13.72 4.54 -9.53
CA VAL A 5 -12.91 4.85 -8.36
C VAL A 5 -11.44 4.90 -8.77
N LEU A 6 -10.76 5.94 -8.34
CA LEU A 6 -9.30 6.02 -8.43
C LEU A 6 -8.72 5.59 -7.09
N VAL A 7 -7.74 4.70 -7.11
CA VAL A 7 -7.04 4.24 -5.92
C VAL A 7 -5.57 4.56 -6.08
N TYR A 8 -5.11 5.58 -5.37
CA TYR A 8 -3.70 5.97 -5.33
C TYR A 8 -3.02 5.18 -4.22
N VAL A 9 -1.89 4.56 -4.51
CA VAL A 9 -1.22 3.67 -3.57
C VAL A 9 0.27 3.97 -3.50
N ASP A 10 0.86 3.71 -2.33
CA ASP A 10 2.30 3.73 -2.15
C ASP A 10 2.69 2.90 -0.94
N GLY A 11 3.95 2.46 -0.92
CA GLY A 11 4.55 1.74 0.17
C GLY A 11 5.94 2.26 0.46
N SER A 12 6.38 2.11 1.69
CA SER A 12 7.69 2.56 2.14
C SER A 12 8.23 1.57 3.16
N CYS A 13 9.54 1.34 3.15
CA CYS A 13 10.18 0.44 4.10
C CYS A 13 11.51 1.03 4.55
N ARG A 14 11.75 1.01 5.87
CA ARG A 14 12.98 1.51 6.47
C ARG A 14 13.96 0.34 6.66
N GLY A 15 14.89 0.20 5.70
CA GLY A 15 15.76 -0.98 5.60
C GLY A 15 14.96 -2.15 5.03
N ASN A 16 15.19 -2.59 3.89
CA ASN A 16 14.38 -3.54 3.14
C ASN A 16 15.01 -4.95 3.21
N PRO A 17 14.64 -5.85 4.18
CA PRO A 17 13.46 -5.76 5.04
C PRO A 17 13.64 -4.87 6.27
N GLY A 18 12.50 -4.49 6.88
CA GLY A 18 12.47 -3.68 8.07
C GLY A 18 11.06 -3.15 8.34
N PRO A 19 10.92 -2.16 9.22
CA PRO A 19 9.61 -1.55 9.46
C PRO A 19 9.12 -0.82 8.23
N GLY A 20 7.86 -1.03 7.89
CA GLY A 20 7.26 -0.46 6.69
C GLY A 20 5.89 0.14 6.92
N GLY A 21 5.48 0.97 5.98
CA GLY A 21 4.17 1.59 5.95
C GLY A 21 3.59 1.59 4.56
N TRP A 22 2.27 1.70 4.49
CA TRP A 22 1.54 1.77 3.24
C TRP A 22 0.44 2.82 3.35
N ALA A 23 0.03 3.34 2.22
CA ALA A 23 -1.09 4.27 2.14
C ALA A 23 -1.88 4.04 0.87
N ALA A 24 -3.19 4.24 0.97
CA ALA A 24 -4.09 4.25 -0.16
C ALA A 24 -5.04 5.43 -0.02
N VAL A 25 -5.23 6.18 -1.10
CA VAL A 25 -6.23 7.25 -1.15
C VAL A 25 -7.23 6.87 -2.24
N LEU A 26 -8.47 6.68 -1.83
CA LEU A 26 -9.57 6.34 -2.73
C LEU A 26 -10.33 7.61 -3.08
N GLN A 27 -10.57 7.83 -4.36
CA GLN A 27 -11.31 8.99 -4.85
C GLN A 27 -12.46 8.54 -5.73
N CYS A 28 -13.66 8.95 -5.38
CA CYS A 28 -14.87 8.69 -6.16
C CYS A 28 -15.65 9.99 -6.28
N GLY A 29 -15.58 10.63 -7.44
CA GLY A 29 -16.13 11.96 -7.62
C GLY A 29 -15.43 12.95 -6.67
N GLU A 30 -16.19 13.60 -5.81
CA GLU A 30 -15.66 14.55 -4.83
C GLU A 30 -15.33 13.90 -3.49
N ARG A 31 -15.63 12.61 -3.33
CA ARG A 31 -15.39 11.88 -2.10
C ARG A 31 -13.97 11.32 -2.10
N GLU A 32 -13.31 11.44 -0.97
CA GLU A 32 -12.00 10.85 -0.75
C GLU A 32 -11.99 10.06 0.54
N LYS A 33 -11.24 8.96 0.55
CA LYS A 33 -11.01 8.17 1.74
C LYS A 33 -9.54 7.82 1.81
N GLU A 34 -8.95 8.01 2.97
CA GLU A 34 -7.54 7.76 3.23
C GLU A 34 -7.41 6.52 4.10
N LEU A 35 -6.57 5.58 3.68
CA LEU A 35 -6.25 4.36 4.44
C LEU A 35 -4.75 4.31 4.64
N VAL A 36 -4.32 4.00 5.85
CA VAL A 36 -2.90 3.88 6.17
C VAL A 36 -2.68 2.71 7.10
N GLY A 37 -1.49 2.15 7.08
CA GLY A 37 -1.10 1.09 7.99
C GLY A 37 0.37 0.80 7.88
N GLY A 38 0.84 -0.19 8.63
CA GLY A 38 2.24 -0.56 8.61
C GLY A 38 2.47 -1.92 9.23
N GLU A 39 3.69 -2.42 9.08
CA GLU A 39 4.15 -3.67 9.65
C GLU A 39 5.56 -3.50 10.20
N ASP A 40 5.88 -4.25 11.25
CA ASP A 40 7.17 -4.13 11.94
C ASP A 40 8.31 -4.73 11.14
N GLN A 41 8.04 -5.75 10.33
CA GLN A 41 9.05 -6.41 9.53
C GLN A 41 8.44 -6.79 8.18
N THR A 42 8.86 -6.07 7.13
CA THR A 42 8.27 -6.23 5.81
C THR A 42 9.27 -5.76 4.73
N THR A 43 8.80 -5.67 3.50
CA THR A 43 9.57 -5.16 2.37
C THR A 43 8.79 -4.09 1.64
N ASN A 44 9.48 -3.31 0.84
CA ASN A 44 8.84 -2.26 0.04
C ASN A 44 7.75 -2.84 -0.87
N ASN A 45 8.06 -3.93 -1.57
CA ASN A 45 7.08 -4.56 -2.48
C ASN A 45 5.85 -5.07 -1.74
N ARG A 46 6.01 -5.63 -0.55
CA ARG A 46 4.86 -6.09 0.25
C ARG A 46 3.99 -4.91 0.66
N MET A 47 4.57 -3.79 1.03
CA MET A 47 3.81 -2.59 1.41
C MET A 47 3.07 -2.01 0.21
N GLU A 48 3.68 -2.00 -0.96
CA GLU A 48 3.04 -1.57 -2.20
C GLU A 48 1.80 -2.43 -2.52
N LEU A 49 1.94 -3.76 -2.43
CA LEU A 49 0.83 -4.67 -2.67
C LEU A 49 -0.26 -4.53 -1.61
N THR A 50 0.13 -4.38 -0.34
CA THR A 50 -0.81 -4.22 0.77
C THR A 50 -1.68 -2.98 0.58
N ALA A 51 -1.10 -1.89 0.09
CA ALA A 51 -1.86 -0.68 -0.19
C ALA A 51 -2.97 -0.93 -1.21
N VAL A 52 -2.68 -1.66 -2.29
CA VAL A 52 -3.68 -2.01 -3.29
C VAL A 52 -4.76 -2.91 -2.68
N ILE A 53 -4.34 -3.95 -1.96
CA ILE A 53 -5.25 -4.91 -1.33
C ILE A 53 -6.22 -4.19 -0.39
N GLU A 54 -5.70 -3.36 0.49
CA GLU A 54 -6.53 -2.65 1.46
C GLU A 54 -7.46 -1.64 0.78
N GLY A 55 -6.97 -0.99 -0.28
CA GLY A 55 -7.81 -0.09 -1.09
C GLY A 55 -8.97 -0.84 -1.72
N LEU A 56 -8.74 -1.99 -2.33
CA LEU A 56 -9.79 -2.78 -2.94
C LEU A 56 -10.77 -3.35 -1.91
N LYS A 57 -10.25 -3.80 -0.75
CA LYS A 57 -11.09 -4.31 0.34
C LYS A 57 -12.05 -3.27 0.89
N ALA A 58 -11.72 -2.00 0.80
CA ALA A 58 -12.57 -0.92 1.28
C ALA A 58 -13.79 -0.68 0.40
N LEU A 59 -13.79 -1.20 -0.82
CA LEU A 59 -14.89 -1.06 -1.76
C LEU A 59 -15.95 -2.13 -1.49
N LYS A 60 -17.19 -1.69 -1.26
CA LYS A 60 -18.29 -2.58 -0.83
C LYS A 60 -19.14 -3.09 -1.99
N ARG A 61 -18.92 -2.58 -3.19
CA ARG A 61 -19.63 -2.95 -4.41
C ARG A 61 -18.64 -3.14 -5.53
N ARG A 62 -19.11 -3.82 -6.60
CA ARG A 62 -18.31 -3.90 -7.82
C ARG A 62 -18.11 -2.51 -8.40
N CYS A 63 -16.85 -2.13 -8.63
CA CYS A 63 -16.45 -0.83 -9.15
C CYS A 63 -15.56 -0.99 -10.37
N GLN A 64 -15.50 0.06 -11.19
CA GLN A 64 -14.44 0.24 -12.17
C GLN A 64 -13.31 0.98 -11.46
N VAL A 65 -12.21 0.28 -11.21
CA VAL A 65 -11.11 0.78 -10.40
C VAL A 65 -9.90 1.05 -11.27
N THR A 66 -9.33 2.23 -11.15
CA THR A 66 -8.01 2.52 -11.71
C THR A 66 -7.05 2.66 -10.54
N VAL A 67 -6.07 1.76 -10.46
CA VAL A 67 -5.01 1.85 -9.46
C VAL A 67 -3.91 2.72 -10.03
N VAL A 68 -3.58 3.80 -9.33
CA VAL A 68 -2.52 4.74 -9.73
C VAL A 68 -1.30 4.47 -8.85
N THR A 69 -0.20 4.09 -9.47
CA THR A 69 1.01 3.68 -8.76
C THR A 69 2.26 4.14 -9.50
N ASP A 70 3.33 4.41 -8.76
CA ASP A 70 4.66 4.62 -9.36
C ASP A 70 5.49 3.34 -9.37
N SER A 71 4.96 2.23 -8.85
CA SER A 71 5.67 0.96 -8.73
C SER A 71 5.52 0.11 -9.98
N GLN A 72 6.62 -0.17 -10.65
CA GLN A 72 6.65 -1.11 -11.77
C GLN A 72 6.20 -2.50 -11.32
N TYR A 73 6.60 -2.91 -10.12
CA TYR A 73 6.22 -4.20 -9.56
C TYR A 73 4.71 -4.35 -9.41
N VAL A 74 4.05 -3.33 -8.84
CA VAL A 74 2.59 -3.32 -8.69
C VAL A 74 1.91 -3.37 -10.06
N ALA A 75 2.36 -2.53 -10.99
CA ALA A 75 1.80 -2.50 -12.34
C ALA A 75 1.91 -3.88 -13.02
N THR A 76 3.05 -4.55 -12.88
CA THR A 76 3.26 -5.88 -13.43
C THR A 76 2.30 -6.90 -12.82
N MET A 77 2.12 -6.88 -11.50
CA MET A 77 1.23 -7.82 -10.82
C MET A 77 -0.24 -7.58 -11.19
N LEU A 78 -0.65 -6.33 -11.33
CA LEU A 78 -2.01 -5.99 -11.74
C LEU A 78 -2.30 -6.38 -13.20
N ASN A 79 -1.28 -6.39 -14.03
CA ASN A 79 -1.40 -6.78 -15.45
C ASN A 79 -1.22 -8.29 -15.67
N GLY A 80 -1.26 -9.09 -14.60
CA GLY A 80 -1.19 -10.54 -14.70
C GLY A 80 0.20 -11.12 -14.77
N GLY A 81 1.21 -10.35 -14.40
CA GLY A 81 2.60 -10.80 -14.38
C GLY A 81 2.80 -11.98 -13.44
N ARG A 82 3.78 -12.82 -13.73
CA ARG A 82 4.06 -14.02 -12.95
C ARG A 82 4.74 -13.64 -11.62
N ALA A 83 4.15 -14.07 -10.52
CA ALA A 83 4.70 -13.81 -9.19
C ALA A 83 5.74 -14.87 -8.84
N LYS A 84 6.91 -14.44 -8.38
CA LYS A 84 7.98 -15.31 -7.87
C LYS A 84 8.10 -15.23 -6.35
N ALA A 85 7.55 -14.18 -5.74
CA ALA A 85 7.58 -13.94 -4.31
C ALA A 85 6.27 -13.28 -3.89
N ASN A 86 6.05 -13.18 -2.58
CA ASN A 86 4.85 -12.56 -2.02
C ASN A 86 3.56 -13.22 -2.50
N LEU A 87 3.60 -14.54 -2.66
CA LEU A 87 2.51 -15.32 -3.23
C LEU A 87 1.22 -15.18 -2.44
N ASP A 88 1.32 -15.05 -1.11
CA ASP A 88 0.19 -14.81 -0.22
C ASP A 88 -0.56 -13.53 -0.60
N LEU A 89 0.16 -12.44 -0.78
CA LEU A 89 -0.42 -11.14 -1.13
C LEU A 89 -0.93 -11.13 -2.57
N VAL A 90 -0.16 -11.70 -3.50
CA VAL A 90 -0.57 -11.74 -4.90
C VAL A 90 -1.85 -12.54 -5.09
N GLN A 91 -1.99 -13.67 -4.38
CA GLN A 91 -3.22 -14.47 -4.44
C GLN A 91 -4.41 -13.66 -3.91
N GLN A 92 -4.25 -12.99 -2.79
CA GLN A 92 -5.27 -12.14 -2.20
C GLN A 92 -5.66 -11.00 -3.14
N LEU A 93 -4.66 -10.36 -3.75
CA LEU A 93 -4.88 -9.30 -4.74
C LEU A 93 -5.72 -9.80 -5.91
N ARG A 94 -5.38 -10.95 -6.48
CA ARG A 94 -6.07 -11.49 -7.65
C ARG A 94 -7.51 -11.89 -7.35
N GLN A 95 -7.77 -12.39 -6.15
CA GLN A 95 -9.15 -12.66 -5.73
C GLN A 95 -9.98 -11.38 -5.66
N LEU A 96 -9.40 -10.31 -5.12
CA LEU A 96 -10.07 -9.02 -5.05
C LEU A 96 -10.29 -8.41 -6.45
N MET A 97 -9.34 -8.59 -7.36
CA MET A 97 -9.46 -8.09 -8.72
C MET A 97 -10.64 -8.73 -9.47
N GLN A 98 -10.99 -9.96 -9.13
CA GLN A 98 -12.15 -10.62 -9.74
C GLN A 98 -13.47 -9.98 -9.33
N GLN A 99 -13.49 -9.27 -8.21
CA GLN A 99 -14.67 -8.60 -7.69
C GLN A 99 -14.90 -7.22 -8.31
N HIS A 100 -13.93 -6.72 -9.09
CA HIS A 100 -13.98 -5.39 -9.70
C HIS A 100 -13.44 -5.42 -11.11
N GLU A 101 -13.67 -4.34 -11.87
CA GLU A 101 -12.96 -4.08 -13.11
C GLU A 101 -11.74 -3.24 -12.76
N VAL A 102 -10.54 -3.85 -12.78
CA VAL A 102 -9.33 -3.17 -12.33
C VAL A 102 -8.41 -2.90 -13.51
N THR A 103 -8.01 -1.65 -13.65
CA THR A 103 -6.96 -1.23 -14.58
C THR A 103 -5.87 -0.52 -13.78
N VAL A 104 -4.68 -0.42 -14.36
CA VAL A 104 -3.56 0.25 -13.72
C VAL A 104 -3.11 1.44 -14.54
N GLU A 105 -2.81 2.54 -13.85
CA GLU A 105 -2.16 3.70 -14.42
C GLU A 105 -0.83 3.87 -13.70
N GLN A 106 0.27 3.65 -14.42
CA GLN A 106 1.59 3.83 -13.86
C GLN A 106 2.03 5.28 -14.07
N VAL A 107 2.41 5.94 -12.97
CA VAL A 107 2.91 7.31 -12.99
C VAL A 107 4.40 7.30 -12.62
N GLN A 108 5.08 8.37 -12.94
CA GLN A 108 6.48 8.52 -12.59
C GLN A 108 6.58 9.04 -11.16
N ALA A 109 7.49 8.45 -10.37
CA ALA A 109 7.71 8.87 -8.99
C ALA A 109 8.12 10.33 -8.95
N HIS A 110 7.56 11.05 -7.97
CA HIS A 110 7.87 12.47 -7.73
C HIS A 110 7.64 13.37 -8.96
N SER A 111 6.62 13.03 -9.76
CA SER A 111 6.28 13.78 -10.97
C SER A 111 5.36 14.96 -10.72
N GLY A 112 5.10 15.30 -9.45
CA GLY A 112 4.23 16.42 -9.09
C GLY A 112 2.75 16.06 -9.01
N HIS A 113 2.40 14.77 -9.06
CA HIS A 113 1.02 14.32 -8.94
C HIS A 113 0.57 14.41 -7.47
N PRO A 114 -0.38 15.30 -7.10
CA PRO A 114 -0.65 15.62 -5.68
C PRO A 114 -1.06 14.41 -4.84
N LEU A 115 -1.95 13.55 -5.34
CA LEU A 115 -2.43 12.41 -4.57
C LEU A 115 -1.39 11.30 -4.49
N ASN A 116 -0.58 11.12 -5.53
CA ASN A 116 0.53 10.17 -5.49
C ASN A 116 1.58 10.59 -4.46
N GLU A 117 1.92 11.87 -4.42
CA GLU A 117 2.86 12.39 -3.43
C GLU A 117 2.30 12.35 -2.01
N ARG A 118 0.99 12.55 -1.86
CA ARG A 118 0.31 12.40 -0.58
C ARG A 118 0.43 10.97 -0.05
N CYS A 119 0.23 9.96 -0.91
CA CYS A 119 0.41 8.56 -0.53
C CYS A 119 1.85 8.28 -0.10
N ASP A 120 2.82 8.82 -0.82
CA ASP A 120 4.24 8.66 -0.50
C ASP A 120 4.54 9.17 0.92
N ARG A 121 4.09 10.39 1.24
CA ARG A 121 4.29 10.97 2.57
C ARG A 121 3.61 10.15 3.66
N LEU A 122 2.38 9.71 3.42
CA LEU A 122 1.63 8.91 4.38
C LEU A 122 2.30 7.56 4.64
N ALA A 123 2.75 6.88 3.60
CA ALA A 123 3.45 5.60 3.72
C ALA A 123 4.76 5.75 4.50
N GLN A 124 5.53 6.80 4.19
CA GLN A 124 6.77 7.09 4.92
C GLN A 124 6.51 7.37 6.39
N THR A 125 5.47 8.12 6.71
CA THR A 125 5.10 8.43 8.09
C THR A 125 4.77 7.16 8.86
N GLN A 126 4.05 6.23 8.27
CA GLN A 126 3.71 4.96 8.91
C GLN A 126 4.96 4.10 9.15
N ALA A 127 5.88 4.06 8.19
CA ALA A 127 7.13 3.33 8.36
C ALA A 127 7.98 3.90 9.50
N ILE A 128 8.04 5.23 9.60
CA ILE A 128 8.76 5.92 10.68
C ILE A 128 8.13 5.60 12.04
N HIS A 129 6.81 5.64 12.13
CA HIS A 129 6.10 5.32 13.38
C HIS A 129 6.38 3.89 13.83
N ARG A 130 6.41 2.92 12.92
CA ARG A 130 6.75 1.54 13.25
C ARG A 130 8.18 1.42 13.78
N ARG A 131 9.11 2.10 13.14
CA ARG A 131 10.51 2.12 13.58
C ARG A 131 10.65 2.75 14.98
N THR A 132 9.95 3.85 15.23
CA THR A 132 9.95 4.52 16.54
C THR A 132 9.36 3.63 17.62
N GLY A 133 8.24 2.96 17.33
CA GLY A 133 7.61 2.02 18.25
C GLY A 133 8.52 0.88 18.63
N GLN A 134 9.23 0.28 17.68
CA GLN A 134 10.20 -0.78 17.94
C GLN A 134 11.32 -0.29 18.84
N ARG A 135 11.85 0.90 18.59
CA ARG A 135 12.91 1.49 19.38
C ARG A 135 12.46 1.73 20.82
N LEU A 136 11.25 2.25 21.03
CA LEU A 136 10.69 2.46 22.36
C LEU A 136 10.52 1.15 23.12
N GLN A 137 10.07 0.08 22.47
CA GLN A 137 9.95 -1.22 23.10
C GLN A 137 11.30 -1.76 23.55
N GLN A 138 12.34 -1.60 22.73
CA GLN A 138 13.69 -2.01 23.08
C GLN A 138 14.21 -1.22 24.28
N ASP A 139 13.99 0.09 24.32
CA ASP A 139 14.40 0.95 25.41
C ASP A 139 13.70 0.58 26.72
N ILE A 140 12.40 0.32 26.66
CA ILE A 140 11.62 -0.12 27.83
C ILE A 140 12.15 -1.45 28.35
N ALA A 141 12.37 -2.42 27.48
CA ALA A 141 12.89 -3.73 27.86
C ALA A 141 14.26 -3.61 28.53
N ALA A 142 15.15 -2.77 28.00
CA ALA A 142 16.45 -2.54 28.58
C ALA A 142 16.35 -1.87 29.96
N ALA A 143 15.47 -0.89 30.11
CA ALA A 143 15.27 -0.16 31.36
C ALA A 143 14.71 -1.04 32.48
N TRP A 144 13.84 -2.00 32.14
CA TRP A 144 13.20 -2.88 33.12
C TRP A 144 13.94 -4.20 33.33
N GLY A 145 15.17 -4.33 32.80
CA GLY A 145 15.99 -5.53 32.98
C GLY A 145 15.42 -6.79 32.33
N ALA A 146 14.57 -6.65 31.31
CA ALA A 146 14.07 -7.79 30.56
C ALA A 146 15.22 -8.48 29.83
N LYS A 147 15.35 -9.78 30.03
CA LYS A 147 16.46 -10.54 29.46
C LYS A 147 15.98 -11.46 28.36
#